data_8472ea927624fb18bdde290d3c96dc70
#
_entry.id   8472ea927624fb18bdde290d3c96dc70
#
_cell.length_a   1.000
_cell.length_b   1.000
_cell.length_c   1.000
_cell.angle_alpha   90.00
_cell.angle_beta   90.00
_cell.angle_gamma   90.00
#
_symmetry.space_group_name_H-M   'P 1'
#
loop_
_entity.id
_entity.type
_entity.pdbx_description
1 polymer ?
#
loop_
_entity_poly.entity_id
_entity_poly.type
_entity_poly.pdbx_seq_one_letter_code
_entity_poly.pdbx_strand_id
1 'polypeptide(L)'
;MSMRQMMRKTASTMCRTVVAAALVSIAASPVYAGDVKIGVLNALTGPIPDLSAVILEAELAAAAHINANGGMWGGDTLVLASGDSGCDAKAGVDAATKIVNVEQASIIVGPLCSGATIGATQAVTIPAGVVNISPSATSPAITGLDDNDLVFRVCPSDAYQGVTIAKLARSMGYSKLAATYANDDYNAGLHDVFVKAFKELGGTITGDQMHEANKASYRAELATLSSGGPEALAIFAYYNGSGITMLRQSLENGFFSKFIGGDGMIAQEVIDEIGADNLGDAVFTKGTADESSSHFKTFAGLFDRPSDPYTAQAWDAVMIAALALESAGGATRDLIGHVRSVANAPGVEVGPGDWAKAKALLAAGKEINYQGIAGANEFDANGDVAGIYGKSVVKDGKWSETLID
;
A
#
# COMPACT_ATOMS: atom_id res chain seq x y z
N MET A 1 35.84 84.51 31.36
CA MET A 1 35.60 83.19 30.81
C MET A 1 34.42 83.30 29.84
N SER A 2 34.70 83.12 28.56
CA SER A 2 33.85 83.51 27.46
C SER A 2 32.73 82.48 27.20
N MET A 3 31.54 82.99 26.91
CA MET A 3 30.32 82.33 26.61
C MET A 3 30.41 81.25 25.48
N ARG A 4 31.58 81.15 24.86
CA ARG A 4 31.87 80.16 23.80
C ARG A 4 32.35 78.75 24.30
N GLN A 5 32.69 78.60 25.59
CA GLN A 5 33.11 77.36 26.18
C GLN A 5 32.01 76.51 26.79
N MET A 6 30.82 77.14 26.97
CA MET A 6 29.67 76.48 27.57
C MET A 6 28.80 75.69 26.54
N MET A 7 28.91 76.05 25.25
CA MET A 7 28.11 75.42 24.19
C MET A 7 28.71 74.16 23.58
N ARG A 8 29.95 73.78 23.96
CA ARG A 8 30.60 72.58 23.41
C ARG A 8 30.52 71.31 24.29
N LYS A 9 29.93 71.44 25.49
CA LYS A 9 29.83 70.24 26.39
C LYS A 9 28.43 69.61 26.38
N THR A 10 27.40 70.28 25.82
CA THR A 10 26.05 69.73 25.75
C THR A 10 25.74 68.99 24.45
N ALA A 11 26.58 69.08 23.43
CA ALA A 11 26.34 68.40 22.15
C ALA A 11 26.95 66.99 22.05
N SER A 12 27.77 66.58 23.03
CA SER A 12 28.46 65.24 22.95
C SER A 12 27.80 64.16 23.78
N THR A 13 26.81 64.49 24.61
CA THR A 13 26.09 63.52 25.46
C THR A 13 24.75 63.07 24.89
N MET A 14 24.21 63.81 23.90
CA MET A 14 22.92 63.45 23.26
C MET A 14 23.05 62.55 22.02
N CYS A 15 24.28 62.31 21.53
CA CYS A 15 24.52 61.46 20.33
C CYS A 15 24.93 60.00 20.65
N ARG A 16 24.95 59.63 21.95
CA ARG A 16 25.33 58.24 22.36
C ARG A 16 24.16 57.40 22.86
N THR A 17 22.96 57.95 22.96
CA THR A 17 21.76 57.24 23.48
C THR A 17 20.71 56.92 22.40
N VAL A 18 20.93 57.28 21.14
CA VAL A 18 20.01 56.97 20.02
C VAL A 18 20.46 55.80 19.12
N VAL A 19 21.67 55.28 19.31
CA VAL A 19 22.20 54.17 18.48
C VAL A 19 21.99 52.76 19.10
N ALA A 20 21.40 52.66 20.29
CA ALA A 20 21.20 51.36 20.98
C ALA A 20 19.78 50.79 20.93
N ALA A 21 18.85 51.40 20.17
CA ALA A 21 17.44 50.95 20.12
C ALA A 21 16.95 50.53 18.72
N ALA A 22 17.85 50.33 17.76
CA ALA A 22 17.52 49.98 16.37
C ALA A 22 18.07 48.65 15.91
N LEU A 23 18.20 47.69 16.82
CA LEU A 23 18.62 46.31 16.45
C LEU A 23 17.85 45.36 17.34
N VAL A 24 16.68 44.91 16.95
CA VAL A 24 16.06 43.61 17.01
C VAL A 24 14.60 43.76 16.62
N SER A 25 14.36 44.11 15.36
CA SER A 25 13.15 43.65 14.68
C SER A 25 13.64 42.74 13.58
N ILE A 26 14.08 41.54 13.96
CA ILE A 26 14.06 40.40 13.01
C ILE A 26 12.56 40.23 12.76
N ALA A 27 12.08 40.82 11.68
CA ALA A 27 10.80 40.45 11.12
C ALA A 27 10.87 38.95 10.89
N ALA A 28 10.21 38.18 11.75
CA ALA A 28 9.83 36.83 11.41
C ALA A 28 8.98 37.00 10.14
N SER A 29 9.60 36.81 8.98
CA SER A 29 8.86 36.63 7.75
C SER A 29 7.86 35.51 8.04
N PRO A 30 6.57 35.67 7.74
CA PRO A 30 5.66 34.56 7.83
C PRO A 30 6.27 33.47 6.96
N VAL A 31 6.69 32.36 7.57
CA VAL A 31 6.99 31.13 6.84
C VAL A 31 5.63 30.75 6.27
N TYR A 32 5.42 31.02 5.00
CA TYR A 32 4.28 30.42 4.30
C TYR A 32 4.53 28.94 4.31
N ALA A 33 3.65 28.19 4.98
CA ALA A 33 3.60 26.76 4.88
C ALA A 33 3.47 26.41 3.39
N GLY A 34 4.37 25.61 2.88
CA GLY A 34 4.35 25.08 1.53
C GLY A 34 3.54 23.80 1.46
N ASP A 35 3.36 23.28 0.26
CA ASP A 35 2.80 21.96 0.03
C ASP A 35 3.95 20.95 -0.20
N VAL A 36 3.93 19.85 0.55
CA VAL A 36 4.77 18.68 0.32
C VAL A 36 3.93 17.63 -0.38
N LYS A 37 4.33 17.24 -1.59
CA LYS A 37 3.53 16.30 -2.40
C LYS A 37 4.07 14.88 -2.32
N ILE A 38 3.19 13.95 -1.94
CA ILE A 38 3.31 12.52 -2.15
C ILE A 38 2.35 12.13 -3.28
N GLY A 39 2.83 11.39 -4.29
CA GLY A 39 1.97 10.80 -5.30
C GLY A 39 1.21 9.61 -4.73
N VAL A 40 -0.08 9.45 -5.06
CA VAL A 40 -0.84 8.24 -4.77
C VAL A 40 -1.40 7.67 -6.07
N LEU A 41 -1.00 6.44 -6.41
CA LEU A 41 -1.42 5.76 -7.63
C LEU A 41 -2.39 4.63 -7.29
N ASN A 42 -3.66 4.94 -7.43
CA ASN A 42 -4.76 4.02 -7.16
C ASN A 42 -5.28 3.35 -8.45
N ALA A 43 -6.28 2.48 -8.34
CA ALA A 43 -6.97 1.85 -9.47
C ALA A 43 -8.47 2.20 -9.39
N LEU A 44 -8.74 3.51 -9.53
CA LEU A 44 -10.09 4.08 -9.40
C LEU A 44 -11.03 3.62 -10.52
N THR A 45 -10.46 3.18 -11.62
CA THR A 45 -11.12 2.46 -12.70
C THR A 45 -10.53 1.07 -12.86
N GLY A 46 -11.11 0.21 -13.72
CA GLY A 46 -10.61 -1.13 -13.98
C GLY A 46 -11.26 -2.20 -13.10
N PRO A 47 -10.52 -3.26 -12.70
CA PRO A 47 -11.13 -4.47 -12.11
C PRO A 47 -11.34 -4.40 -10.59
N ILE A 48 -10.90 -3.34 -9.89
CA ILE A 48 -10.98 -3.23 -8.42
C ILE A 48 -11.37 -1.83 -7.91
N PRO A 49 -12.35 -1.13 -8.51
CA PRO A 49 -12.62 0.27 -8.18
C PRO A 49 -13.06 0.47 -6.72
N ASP A 50 -13.90 -0.40 -6.19
CA ASP A 50 -14.42 -0.27 -4.82
C ASP A 50 -13.34 -0.52 -3.76
N LEU A 51 -12.49 -1.53 -3.99
CA LEU A 51 -11.31 -1.77 -3.16
C LEU A 51 -10.34 -0.59 -3.21
N SER A 52 -10.11 -0.05 -4.39
CA SER A 52 -9.24 1.12 -4.59
C SER A 52 -9.77 2.37 -3.88
N ALA A 53 -11.08 2.57 -3.89
CA ALA A 53 -11.70 3.72 -3.22
C ALA A 53 -11.45 3.71 -1.70
N VAL A 54 -11.58 2.56 -1.04
CA VAL A 54 -11.35 2.47 0.41
C VAL A 54 -9.87 2.58 0.79
N ILE A 55 -8.98 2.09 -0.08
CA ILE A 55 -7.53 2.28 0.07
C ILE A 55 -7.19 3.77 0.01
N LEU A 56 -7.73 4.51 -0.98
CA LEU A 56 -7.54 5.96 -1.09
C LEU A 56 -8.10 6.70 0.14
N GLU A 57 -9.25 6.29 0.69
CA GLU A 57 -9.77 6.86 1.93
C GLU A 57 -8.78 6.70 3.10
N ALA A 58 -8.12 5.56 3.24
CA ALA A 58 -7.12 5.32 4.27
C ALA A 58 -5.85 6.17 4.05
N GLU A 59 -5.39 6.32 2.79
CA GLU A 59 -4.28 7.20 2.43
C GLU A 59 -4.59 8.66 2.79
N LEU A 60 -5.78 9.14 2.44
CA LEU A 60 -6.24 10.49 2.77
C LEU A 60 -6.37 10.71 4.28
N ALA A 61 -6.85 9.71 5.02
CA ALA A 61 -6.95 9.76 6.48
C ALA A 61 -5.56 9.83 7.14
N ALA A 62 -4.56 9.08 6.63
CA ALA A 62 -3.18 9.17 7.10
C ALA A 62 -2.58 10.57 6.86
N ALA A 63 -2.78 11.14 5.67
CA ALA A 63 -2.32 12.50 5.36
C ALA A 63 -3.02 13.55 6.25
N ALA A 64 -4.32 13.40 6.48
CA ALA A 64 -5.06 14.27 7.39
C ALA A 64 -4.56 14.17 8.84
N HIS A 65 -4.24 12.95 9.31
CA HIS A 65 -3.64 12.72 10.62
C HIS A 65 -2.28 13.42 10.75
N ILE A 66 -1.40 13.30 9.76
CA ILE A 66 -0.10 13.96 9.70
C ILE A 66 -0.28 15.48 9.80
N ASN A 67 -1.16 16.05 8.99
CA ASN A 67 -1.43 17.50 8.95
C ASN A 67 -2.00 18.02 10.28
N ALA A 68 -2.93 17.29 10.89
CA ALA A 68 -3.52 17.64 12.17
C ALA A 68 -2.51 17.58 13.35
N ASN A 69 -1.43 16.81 13.21
CA ASN A 69 -0.41 16.60 14.24
C ASN A 69 0.91 17.35 13.95
N GLY A 70 0.84 18.47 13.25
CA GLY A 70 1.95 19.40 13.06
C GLY A 70 2.52 19.44 11.64
N GLY A 71 1.90 18.74 10.68
CA GLY A 71 2.32 18.73 9.27
C GLY A 71 3.76 18.24 9.06
N MET A 72 4.32 18.55 7.91
CA MET A 72 5.70 18.25 7.55
C MET A 72 6.67 19.28 8.17
N TRP A 73 7.96 19.25 7.80
CA TRP A 73 8.95 20.22 8.28
C TRP A 73 8.43 21.67 8.11
N GLY A 74 8.79 22.55 9.04
CA GLY A 74 8.35 23.95 8.99
C GLY A 74 6.87 24.18 9.16
N GLY A 75 6.05 23.16 9.33
CA GLY A 75 4.59 23.21 9.37
C GLY A 75 3.94 23.14 7.99
N ASP A 76 4.67 22.68 6.97
CA ASP A 76 4.16 22.48 5.63
C ASP A 76 3.05 21.42 5.60
N THR A 77 2.13 21.57 4.64
CA THR A 77 0.99 20.66 4.48
C THR A 77 1.36 19.50 3.59
N LEU A 78 1.11 18.26 4.05
CA LEU A 78 1.16 17.08 3.21
C LEU A 78 -0.04 17.05 2.27
N VAL A 79 0.21 16.97 0.97
CA VAL A 79 -0.80 16.88 -0.09
C VAL A 79 -0.61 15.59 -0.89
N LEU A 80 -1.68 14.85 -1.12
CA LEU A 80 -1.66 13.66 -1.96
C LEU A 80 -2.03 14.02 -3.40
N ALA A 81 -1.09 13.84 -4.33
CA ALA A 81 -1.31 14.00 -5.77
C ALA A 81 -1.82 12.68 -6.35
N SER A 82 -3.12 12.60 -6.63
CA SER A 82 -3.77 11.36 -7.06
C SER A 82 -3.63 11.10 -8.55
N GLY A 83 -3.40 9.82 -8.91
CA GLY A 83 -3.45 9.28 -10.26
C GLY A 83 -4.23 7.97 -10.31
N ASP A 84 -4.82 7.67 -11.46
CA ASP A 84 -5.54 6.42 -11.73
C ASP A 84 -4.69 5.53 -12.64
N SER A 85 -4.32 4.36 -12.16
CA SER A 85 -3.59 3.34 -12.92
C SER A 85 -4.52 2.40 -13.69
N GLY A 86 -5.82 2.41 -13.39
CA GLY A 86 -6.78 1.46 -13.98
C GLY A 86 -6.42 -0.01 -13.81
N CYS A 87 -5.46 -0.34 -12.90
CA CYS A 87 -4.89 -1.68 -12.79
C CYS A 87 -4.19 -2.17 -14.07
N ASP A 88 -3.77 -1.26 -14.94
CA ASP A 88 -3.15 -1.51 -16.23
C ASP A 88 -1.71 -0.94 -16.27
N ALA A 89 -0.77 -1.70 -16.83
CA ALA A 89 0.63 -1.31 -16.86
C ALA A 89 0.86 0.01 -17.61
N LYS A 90 0.20 0.20 -18.76
CA LYS A 90 0.37 1.42 -19.56
C LYS A 90 -0.26 2.62 -18.89
N ALA A 91 -1.48 2.50 -18.37
CA ALA A 91 -2.13 3.57 -17.62
C ALA A 91 -1.36 3.93 -16.35
N GLY A 92 -0.75 2.95 -15.66
CA GLY A 92 0.15 3.15 -14.54
C GLY A 92 1.39 3.98 -14.92
N VAL A 93 2.00 3.70 -16.07
CA VAL A 93 3.13 4.50 -16.63
C VAL A 93 2.69 5.93 -16.91
N ASP A 94 1.55 6.12 -17.57
CA ASP A 94 1.05 7.46 -17.92
C ASP A 94 0.74 8.28 -16.65
N ALA A 95 0.10 7.66 -15.65
CA ALA A 95 -0.21 8.29 -14.37
C ALA A 95 1.05 8.62 -13.54
N ALA A 96 2.01 7.68 -13.44
CA ALA A 96 3.29 7.91 -12.77
C ALA A 96 4.08 9.05 -13.44
N THR A 97 4.09 9.09 -14.79
CA THR A 97 4.74 10.16 -15.55
C THR A 97 4.18 11.53 -15.19
N LYS A 98 2.85 11.65 -15.09
CA LYS A 98 2.20 12.90 -14.66
C LYS A 98 2.60 13.27 -13.23
N ILE A 99 2.52 12.33 -12.30
CA ILE A 99 2.83 12.59 -10.87
C ILE A 99 4.29 13.01 -10.69
N VAL A 100 5.23 12.33 -11.36
CA VAL A 100 6.67 12.62 -11.23
C VAL A 100 7.05 13.92 -11.95
N ASN A 101 6.53 14.16 -13.14
CA ASN A 101 7.02 15.25 -13.99
C ASN A 101 6.17 16.51 -13.95
N VAL A 102 4.87 16.41 -13.67
CA VAL A 102 3.95 17.56 -13.61
C VAL A 102 3.66 17.96 -12.17
N GLU A 103 3.24 17.00 -11.33
CA GLU A 103 2.94 17.26 -9.93
C GLU A 103 4.21 17.42 -9.08
N GLN A 104 5.37 16.96 -9.58
CA GLN A 104 6.68 17.02 -8.90
C GLN A 104 6.67 16.33 -7.55
N ALA A 105 5.95 15.22 -7.42
CA ALA A 105 5.97 14.41 -6.21
C ALA A 105 7.38 13.83 -5.97
N SER A 106 7.79 13.80 -4.72
CA SER A 106 9.11 13.29 -4.30
C SER A 106 9.14 11.78 -4.11
N ILE A 107 7.97 11.18 -3.84
CA ILE A 107 7.77 9.75 -3.57
C ILE A 107 6.38 9.36 -4.04
N ILE A 108 6.19 8.09 -4.41
CA ILE A 108 4.89 7.55 -4.81
C ILE A 108 4.47 6.42 -3.86
N VAL A 109 3.24 6.48 -3.36
CA VAL A 109 2.51 5.39 -2.73
C VAL A 109 1.63 4.72 -3.78
N GLY A 110 1.70 3.39 -3.94
CA GLY A 110 1.08 2.68 -5.07
C GLY A 110 2.09 2.46 -6.21
N PRO A 111 1.66 2.00 -7.41
CA PRO A 111 0.30 1.54 -7.74
C PRO A 111 -0.18 0.36 -6.90
N LEU A 112 -1.48 0.09 -6.96
CA LEU A 112 -2.10 -1.01 -6.19
C LEU A 112 -1.90 -2.36 -6.85
N CYS A 113 -2.02 -2.44 -8.17
CA CYS A 113 -1.95 -3.67 -8.93
C CYS A 113 -0.52 -3.97 -9.39
N SER A 114 -0.10 -5.23 -9.33
CA SER A 114 1.28 -5.65 -9.59
C SER A 114 1.78 -5.26 -10.98
N GLY A 115 1.02 -5.49 -12.04
CA GLY A 115 1.40 -5.12 -13.41
C GLY A 115 1.56 -3.59 -13.59
N ALA A 116 0.66 -2.80 -12.98
CA ALA A 116 0.78 -1.34 -12.97
C ALA A 116 2.02 -0.88 -12.19
N THR A 117 2.33 -1.54 -11.05
CA THR A 117 3.54 -1.26 -10.25
C THR A 117 4.80 -1.56 -11.04
N ILE A 118 4.91 -2.75 -11.63
CA ILE A 118 6.07 -3.15 -12.45
C ILE A 118 6.26 -2.16 -13.61
N GLY A 119 5.19 -1.84 -14.35
CA GLY A 119 5.25 -0.90 -15.47
C GLY A 119 5.68 0.51 -15.03
N ALA A 120 5.04 1.08 -14.01
CA ALA A 120 5.33 2.43 -13.51
C ALA A 120 6.76 2.53 -12.94
N THR A 121 7.21 1.50 -12.19
CA THR A 121 8.55 1.52 -11.60
C THR A 121 9.65 1.42 -12.64
N GLN A 122 9.58 0.44 -13.53
CA GLN A 122 10.60 0.25 -14.55
C GLN A 122 10.69 1.40 -15.56
N ALA A 123 9.54 1.94 -15.97
CA ALA A 123 9.51 2.98 -17.00
C ALA A 123 9.68 4.41 -16.47
N VAL A 124 9.34 4.67 -15.19
CA VAL A 124 9.26 6.04 -14.67
C VAL A 124 10.02 6.23 -13.37
N THR A 125 9.65 5.53 -12.27
CA THR A 125 10.16 5.91 -10.95
C THR A 125 11.61 5.53 -10.75
N ILE A 126 12.05 4.34 -11.18
CA ILE A 126 13.46 3.92 -11.12
C ILE A 126 14.34 4.84 -11.95
N PRO A 127 14.06 5.12 -13.25
CA PRO A 127 14.85 6.06 -14.04
C PRO A 127 14.88 7.49 -13.50
N ALA A 128 13.82 7.91 -12.80
CA ALA A 128 13.73 9.25 -12.21
C ALA A 128 14.32 9.36 -10.80
N GLY A 129 14.80 8.25 -10.21
CA GLY A 129 15.29 8.20 -8.82
C GLY A 129 14.18 8.47 -7.79
N VAL A 130 12.93 8.10 -8.08
CA VAL A 130 11.77 8.34 -7.23
C VAL A 130 11.42 7.04 -6.50
N VAL A 131 11.39 7.08 -5.17
CA VAL A 131 10.95 5.95 -4.35
C VAL A 131 9.48 5.64 -4.59
N ASN A 132 9.17 4.35 -4.63
CA ASN A 132 7.83 3.80 -4.78
C ASN A 132 7.53 2.85 -3.63
N ILE A 133 6.40 3.03 -2.92
CA ILE A 133 5.94 2.16 -1.84
C ILE A 133 4.55 1.66 -2.16
N SER A 134 4.41 0.39 -2.55
CA SER A 134 3.09 -0.18 -2.84
C SER A 134 2.42 -0.77 -1.60
N PRO A 135 1.14 -0.43 -1.33
CA PRO A 135 0.38 -1.04 -0.23
C PRO A 135 -0.20 -2.42 -0.57
N SER A 136 -0.32 -2.79 -1.85
CA SER A 136 -1.08 -3.98 -2.24
C SER A 136 -0.55 -4.74 -3.47
N ALA A 137 0.58 -4.33 -4.06
CA ALA A 137 1.17 -5.07 -5.19
C ALA A 137 1.99 -6.26 -4.71
N THR A 138 1.43 -7.46 -4.82
CA THR A 138 1.93 -8.66 -4.15
C THR A 138 2.77 -9.60 -5.03
N SER A 139 2.77 -9.41 -6.37
CA SER A 139 3.48 -10.32 -7.30
C SER A 139 4.94 -10.57 -6.91
N PRO A 140 5.41 -11.83 -6.95
CA PRO A 140 6.82 -12.16 -6.72
C PRO A 140 7.79 -11.48 -7.71
N ALA A 141 7.30 -11.07 -8.88
CA ALA A 141 8.12 -10.40 -9.89
C ALA A 141 8.66 -9.03 -9.40
N ILE A 142 7.98 -8.39 -8.45
CA ILE A 142 8.42 -7.12 -7.85
C ILE A 142 9.72 -7.32 -7.06
N THR A 143 9.84 -8.41 -6.29
CA THR A 143 11.05 -8.77 -5.54
C THR A 143 12.30 -8.85 -6.42
N GLY A 144 12.12 -9.19 -7.71
CA GLY A 144 13.24 -9.38 -8.65
C GLY A 144 13.60 -8.15 -9.48
N LEU A 145 13.05 -6.99 -9.20
CA LEU A 145 13.37 -5.76 -9.94
C LEU A 145 14.79 -5.28 -9.65
N ASP A 146 15.49 -4.83 -10.69
CA ASP A 146 16.76 -4.11 -10.55
C ASP A 146 16.42 -2.63 -10.31
N ASP A 147 16.15 -2.28 -9.07
CA ASP A 147 15.49 -1.04 -8.69
C ASP A 147 16.37 -0.02 -7.95
N ASN A 148 17.62 -0.35 -7.68
CA ASN A 148 18.54 0.51 -6.92
C ASN A 148 17.99 0.93 -5.53
N ASP A 149 17.26 0.04 -4.84
CA ASP A 149 16.64 0.30 -3.54
C ASP A 149 15.56 1.43 -3.59
N LEU A 150 14.81 1.49 -4.68
CA LEU A 150 13.75 2.48 -4.88
C LEU A 150 12.33 1.90 -4.83
N VAL A 151 12.17 0.57 -4.81
CA VAL A 151 10.87 -0.10 -4.80
C VAL A 151 10.65 -0.86 -3.51
N PHE A 152 9.58 -0.52 -2.81
CA PHE A 152 9.19 -1.11 -1.53
C PHE A 152 7.73 -1.53 -1.57
N ARG A 153 7.36 -2.47 -0.72
CA ARG A 153 5.95 -2.79 -0.46
C ARG A 153 5.71 -3.10 1.01
N VAL A 154 4.59 -2.61 1.53
CA VAL A 154 4.15 -2.86 2.91
C VAL A 154 3.10 -3.97 2.99
N CYS A 155 2.92 -4.72 1.90
CA CYS A 155 2.15 -5.96 1.83
C CYS A 155 3.10 -7.15 1.61
N PRO A 156 2.77 -8.35 2.15
CA PRO A 156 3.61 -9.52 1.95
C PRO A 156 3.52 -10.06 0.51
N SER A 157 4.58 -10.73 0.08
CA SER A 157 4.69 -11.29 -1.27
C SER A 157 3.80 -12.52 -1.50
N ASP A 158 3.26 -12.67 -2.71
CA ASP A 158 2.58 -13.87 -3.19
C ASP A 158 3.46 -15.13 -3.18
N ALA A 159 4.79 -14.96 -3.10
CA ALA A 159 5.71 -16.06 -2.86
C ALA A 159 5.39 -16.81 -1.55
N TYR A 160 4.80 -16.15 -0.57
CA TYR A 160 4.32 -16.75 0.67
C TYR A 160 2.82 -17.04 0.62
N GLN A 161 2.01 -16.18 0.00
CA GLN A 161 0.56 -16.35 -0.09
C GLN A 161 0.19 -17.62 -0.86
N GLY A 162 0.81 -17.89 -2.01
CA GLY A 162 0.55 -19.09 -2.79
C GLY A 162 0.85 -20.38 -2.02
N VAL A 163 1.94 -20.40 -1.22
CA VAL A 163 2.25 -21.52 -0.32
C VAL A 163 1.18 -21.65 0.77
N THR A 164 0.72 -20.54 1.32
CA THR A 164 -0.33 -20.50 2.35
C THR A 164 -1.65 -21.04 1.81
N ILE A 165 -2.07 -20.64 0.61
CA ILE A 165 -3.26 -21.18 -0.07
C ILE A 165 -3.13 -22.69 -0.29
N ALA A 166 -1.95 -23.16 -0.72
CA ALA A 166 -1.72 -24.59 -0.95
C ALA A 166 -1.81 -25.41 0.34
N LYS A 167 -1.21 -24.94 1.44
CA LYS A 167 -1.33 -25.56 2.77
C LYS A 167 -2.79 -25.55 3.26
N LEU A 168 -3.50 -24.43 3.09
CA LEU A 168 -4.90 -24.30 3.46
C LEU A 168 -5.76 -25.29 2.66
N ALA A 169 -5.59 -25.39 1.35
CA ALA A 169 -6.29 -26.37 0.51
C ALA A 169 -6.06 -27.81 0.99
N ARG A 170 -4.83 -28.16 1.33
CA ARG A 170 -4.51 -29.49 1.89
C ARG A 170 -5.15 -29.72 3.26
N SER A 171 -5.16 -28.72 4.12
CA SER A 171 -5.81 -28.82 5.45
C SER A 171 -7.34 -28.96 5.36
N MET A 172 -7.94 -28.42 4.31
CA MET A 172 -9.38 -28.60 3.98
C MET A 172 -9.67 -29.98 3.37
N GLY A 173 -8.66 -30.82 3.14
CA GLY A 173 -8.79 -32.17 2.63
C GLY A 173 -8.72 -32.28 1.10
N TYR A 174 -8.53 -31.18 0.38
CA TYR A 174 -8.43 -31.22 -1.09
C TYR A 174 -7.17 -31.96 -1.54
N SER A 175 -7.36 -32.95 -2.41
CA SER A 175 -6.31 -33.74 -3.04
C SER A 175 -6.20 -33.47 -4.55
N LYS A 176 -7.31 -33.05 -5.16
CA LYS A 176 -7.41 -32.77 -6.60
C LYS A 176 -8.10 -31.42 -6.82
N LEU A 177 -7.42 -30.49 -7.45
CA LEU A 177 -7.96 -29.18 -7.80
C LEU A 177 -7.80 -28.92 -9.29
N ALA A 178 -8.74 -28.16 -9.86
CA ALA A 178 -8.47 -27.43 -11.09
C ALA A 178 -7.94 -26.03 -10.73
N ALA A 179 -7.09 -25.46 -11.55
CA ALA A 179 -6.56 -24.11 -11.38
C ALA A 179 -6.82 -23.27 -12.61
N THR A 180 -7.14 -21.99 -12.40
CA THR A 180 -7.25 -21.00 -13.49
C THR A 180 -6.80 -19.63 -13.00
N TYR A 181 -6.20 -18.84 -13.90
CA TYR A 181 -5.71 -17.51 -13.59
C TYR A 181 -5.91 -16.55 -14.76
N ALA A 182 -6.19 -15.29 -14.43
CA ALA A 182 -6.23 -14.22 -15.41
C ALA A 182 -4.81 -13.87 -15.90
N ASN A 183 -4.70 -13.49 -17.17
CA ASN A 183 -3.44 -13.18 -17.83
C ASN A 183 -2.92 -11.79 -17.40
N ASP A 184 -2.42 -11.70 -16.18
CA ASP A 184 -1.75 -10.51 -15.63
C ASP A 184 -0.70 -10.91 -14.58
N ASP A 185 0.21 -9.97 -14.22
CA ASP A 185 1.38 -10.24 -13.36
C ASP A 185 1.03 -10.69 -11.94
N TYR A 186 -0.10 -10.24 -11.37
CA TYR A 186 -0.56 -10.65 -10.06
C TYR A 186 -1.07 -12.09 -10.09
N ASN A 187 -2.09 -12.33 -10.93
CA ASN A 187 -2.78 -13.61 -10.95
C ASN A 187 -1.88 -14.75 -11.43
N ALA A 188 -1.02 -14.50 -12.42
CA ALA A 188 -0.04 -15.47 -12.89
C ALA A 188 1.01 -15.78 -11.82
N GLY A 189 1.54 -14.78 -11.14
CA GLY A 189 2.55 -14.96 -10.10
C GLY A 189 2.03 -15.76 -8.92
N LEU A 190 0.85 -15.43 -8.40
CA LEU A 190 0.21 -16.16 -7.30
C LEU A 190 -0.15 -17.60 -7.68
N HIS A 191 -0.72 -17.78 -8.88
CA HIS A 191 -1.03 -19.10 -9.44
C HIS A 191 0.20 -20.02 -9.50
N ASP A 192 1.30 -19.55 -10.06
CA ASP A 192 2.51 -20.36 -10.25
C ASP A 192 3.08 -20.86 -8.92
N VAL A 193 3.12 -19.98 -7.91
CA VAL A 193 3.54 -20.35 -6.55
C VAL A 193 2.58 -21.36 -5.94
N PHE A 194 1.27 -21.12 -6.05
CA PHE A 194 0.24 -22.03 -5.54
C PHE A 194 0.33 -23.42 -6.17
N VAL A 195 0.36 -23.51 -7.50
CA VAL A 195 0.40 -24.79 -8.23
C VAL A 195 1.64 -25.59 -7.88
N LYS A 196 2.79 -24.92 -7.81
CA LYS A 196 4.04 -25.55 -7.38
C LYS A 196 3.92 -26.10 -5.96
N ALA A 197 3.52 -25.27 -5.01
CA ALA A 197 3.41 -25.66 -3.60
C ALA A 197 2.36 -26.75 -3.38
N PHE A 198 1.21 -26.69 -4.06
CA PHE A 198 0.17 -27.71 -3.94
C PHE A 198 0.64 -29.08 -4.42
N LYS A 199 1.39 -29.14 -5.54
CA LYS A 199 2.01 -30.37 -6.04
C LYS A 199 3.09 -30.90 -5.09
N GLU A 200 3.94 -30.04 -4.54
CA GLU A 200 4.97 -30.40 -3.54
C GLU A 200 4.35 -30.98 -2.26
N LEU A 201 3.16 -30.51 -1.88
CA LEU A 201 2.39 -31.06 -0.76
C LEU A 201 1.59 -32.33 -1.10
N GLY A 202 1.83 -32.93 -2.28
CA GLY A 202 1.18 -34.15 -2.73
C GLY A 202 -0.23 -33.97 -3.30
N GLY A 203 -0.62 -32.74 -3.64
CA GLY A 203 -1.83 -32.46 -4.38
C GLY A 203 -1.70 -32.67 -5.88
N THR A 204 -2.82 -32.85 -6.56
CA THR A 204 -2.89 -33.00 -8.02
C THR A 204 -3.68 -31.87 -8.65
N ILE A 205 -3.11 -31.19 -9.63
CA ILE A 205 -3.84 -30.24 -10.50
C ILE A 205 -4.37 -31.02 -11.70
N THR A 206 -5.70 -31.17 -11.78
CA THR A 206 -6.39 -31.98 -12.80
C THR A 206 -6.61 -31.23 -14.10
N GLY A 207 -6.66 -29.90 -14.03
CA GLY A 207 -6.75 -28.97 -15.15
C GLY A 207 -6.12 -27.66 -14.74
N ASP A 208 -5.39 -27.02 -15.66
CA ASP A 208 -4.66 -25.79 -15.43
C ASP A 208 -4.79 -24.91 -16.68
N GLN A 209 -5.37 -23.72 -16.54
CA GLN A 209 -5.68 -22.90 -17.70
C GLN A 209 -5.63 -21.40 -17.41
N MET A 210 -4.81 -20.70 -18.17
CA MET A 210 -4.88 -19.24 -18.26
C MET A 210 -6.18 -18.79 -18.96
N HIS A 211 -6.74 -17.69 -18.53
CA HIS A 211 -7.87 -17.03 -19.21
C HIS A 211 -7.64 -15.54 -19.36
N GLU A 212 -8.23 -14.96 -20.40
CA GLU A 212 -8.26 -13.52 -20.60
C GLU A 212 -9.36 -12.90 -19.71
N ALA A 213 -9.07 -11.76 -19.09
CA ALA A 213 -10.06 -10.99 -18.33
C ALA A 213 -11.15 -10.40 -19.24
N ASN A 214 -12.23 -9.95 -18.65
CA ASN A 214 -13.33 -9.20 -19.29
C ASN A 214 -14.05 -9.94 -20.45
N LYS A 215 -14.03 -11.28 -20.46
CA LYS A 215 -14.84 -12.07 -21.41
C LYS A 215 -16.28 -12.18 -20.90
N ALA A 216 -17.22 -12.14 -21.85
CA ALA A 216 -18.63 -12.38 -21.55
C ALA A 216 -18.94 -13.84 -21.12
N SER A 217 -18.09 -14.80 -21.51
CA SER A 217 -18.29 -16.21 -21.19
C SER A 217 -16.98 -16.96 -21.00
N TYR A 218 -16.95 -17.75 -19.94
CA TYR A 218 -15.88 -18.69 -19.57
C TYR A 218 -16.39 -20.15 -19.51
N ARG A 219 -17.60 -20.43 -20.05
CA ARG A 219 -18.22 -21.77 -19.95
C ARG A 219 -17.39 -22.87 -20.59
N ALA A 220 -16.70 -22.58 -21.68
CA ALA A 220 -15.84 -23.57 -22.36
C ALA A 220 -14.62 -23.93 -21.51
N GLU A 221 -13.94 -22.92 -20.95
CA GLU A 221 -12.81 -23.10 -20.03
C GLU A 221 -13.23 -23.86 -18.77
N LEU A 222 -14.36 -23.45 -18.15
CA LEU A 222 -14.88 -24.08 -16.96
C LEU A 222 -15.31 -25.54 -17.19
N ALA A 223 -15.95 -25.84 -18.33
CA ALA A 223 -16.27 -27.21 -18.73
C ALA A 223 -15.01 -28.09 -18.89
N THR A 224 -13.97 -27.55 -19.49
CA THR A 224 -12.67 -28.23 -19.64
C THR A 224 -12.03 -28.50 -18.28
N LEU A 225 -11.97 -27.49 -17.40
CA LEU A 225 -11.38 -27.58 -16.07
C LEU A 225 -12.13 -28.58 -15.18
N SER A 226 -13.46 -28.67 -15.28
CA SER A 226 -14.27 -29.60 -14.49
C SER A 226 -14.14 -31.06 -14.94
N SER A 227 -13.70 -31.33 -16.16
CA SER A 227 -13.68 -32.68 -16.75
C SER A 227 -12.72 -33.65 -16.05
N GLY A 228 -11.70 -33.15 -15.35
CA GLY A 228 -10.71 -33.94 -14.61
C GLY A 228 -11.19 -34.47 -13.24
N GLY A 229 -12.41 -34.16 -12.84
CA GLY A 229 -12.99 -34.52 -11.54
C GLY A 229 -12.30 -33.84 -10.36
N PRO A 230 -12.05 -32.52 -10.43
CA PRO A 230 -11.51 -31.74 -9.31
C PRO A 230 -12.53 -31.59 -8.19
N GLU A 231 -12.04 -31.44 -6.96
CA GLU A 231 -12.86 -31.25 -5.75
C GLU A 231 -13.28 -29.78 -5.56
N ALA A 232 -12.49 -28.85 -6.12
CA ALA A 232 -12.74 -27.41 -6.13
C ALA A 232 -11.98 -26.72 -7.26
N LEU A 233 -12.31 -25.45 -7.53
CA LEU A 233 -11.61 -24.57 -8.43
C LEU A 233 -10.69 -23.64 -7.63
N ALA A 234 -9.37 -23.70 -7.87
CA ALA A 234 -8.46 -22.64 -7.49
C ALA A 234 -8.56 -21.53 -8.56
N ILE A 235 -9.06 -20.37 -8.16
CA ILE A 235 -9.29 -19.24 -9.05
C ILE A 235 -8.44 -18.04 -8.63
N PHE A 236 -7.62 -17.56 -9.55
CA PHE A 236 -6.79 -16.38 -9.39
C PHE A 236 -7.26 -15.33 -10.40
N ALA A 237 -7.96 -14.33 -9.91
CA ALA A 237 -8.63 -13.32 -10.71
C ALA A 237 -8.89 -12.06 -9.87
N TYR A 238 -9.02 -10.94 -10.53
CA TYR A 238 -9.70 -9.80 -9.95
C TYR A 238 -11.21 -9.98 -10.08
N TYR A 239 -11.95 -9.65 -9.01
CA TYR A 239 -13.38 -9.92 -8.91
C TYR A 239 -14.18 -9.35 -10.08
N ASN A 240 -13.94 -8.08 -10.49
CA ASN A 240 -14.65 -7.42 -11.57
C ASN A 240 -13.98 -7.61 -12.94
N GLY A 241 -12.81 -8.24 -13.02
CA GLY A 241 -12.14 -8.60 -14.27
C GLY A 241 -12.70 -9.87 -14.91
N SER A 242 -12.74 -10.95 -14.15
CA SER A 242 -13.26 -12.26 -14.60
C SER A 242 -13.91 -13.06 -13.46
N GLY A 243 -13.54 -12.76 -12.21
CA GLY A 243 -13.88 -13.55 -11.04
C GLY A 243 -15.38 -13.78 -10.87
N ILE A 244 -16.19 -12.73 -10.77
CA ILE A 244 -17.65 -12.81 -10.61
C ILE A 244 -18.28 -13.61 -11.74
N THR A 245 -17.87 -13.36 -13.00
CA THR A 245 -18.44 -14.07 -14.16
C THR A 245 -18.11 -15.57 -14.11
N MET A 246 -16.88 -15.92 -13.71
CA MET A 246 -16.48 -17.33 -13.59
C MET A 246 -17.19 -18.03 -12.45
N LEU A 247 -17.33 -17.40 -11.27
CA LEU A 247 -18.10 -17.96 -10.16
C LEU A 247 -19.56 -18.21 -10.57
N ARG A 248 -20.21 -17.19 -11.14
CA ARG A 248 -21.61 -17.28 -11.59
C ARG A 248 -21.79 -18.41 -12.59
N GLN A 249 -20.98 -18.45 -13.64
CA GLN A 249 -21.08 -19.47 -14.69
C GLN A 249 -20.73 -20.88 -14.20
N SER A 250 -19.83 -21.01 -13.22
CA SER A 250 -19.54 -22.27 -12.55
C SER A 250 -20.76 -22.83 -11.83
N LEU A 251 -21.42 -21.99 -11.05
CA LEU A 251 -22.61 -22.35 -10.26
C LEU A 251 -23.83 -22.63 -11.17
N GLU A 252 -24.12 -21.77 -12.14
CA GLU A 252 -25.23 -21.91 -13.08
C GLU A 252 -25.19 -23.22 -13.88
N ASN A 253 -23.98 -23.66 -14.24
CA ASN A 253 -23.80 -24.84 -15.09
C ASN A 253 -23.36 -26.08 -14.30
N GLY A 254 -23.20 -25.98 -12.98
CA GLY A 254 -22.80 -27.09 -12.12
C GLY A 254 -21.36 -27.54 -12.34
N PHE A 255 -20.48 -26.67 -12.84
CA PHE A 255 -19.08 -27.03 -13.06
C PHE A 255 -18.31 -27.09 -11.73
N PHE A 256 -18.48 -26.09 -10.89
CA PHE A 256 -17.87 -25.98 -9.57
C PHE A 256 -18.83 -25.34 -8.58
N SER A 257 -18.76 -25.76 -7.31
CA SER A 257 -19.47 -25.14 -6.17
C SER A 257 -18.51 -24.75 -5.03
N LYS A 258 -17.22 -25.10 -5.13
CA LYS A 258 -16.19 -24.83 -4.12
C LYS A 258 -15.06 -24.07 -4.79
N PHE A 259 -14.62 -23.02 -4.10
CA PHE A 259 -13.62 -22.09 -4.65
C PHE A 259 -12.55 -21.78 -3.60
N ILE A 260 -11.29 -21.67 -4.05
CA ILE A 260 -10.19 -21.21 -3.24
C ILE A 260 -9.30 -20.25 -4.07
N GLY A 261 -8.72 -19.25 -3.45
CA GLY A 261 -7.87 -18.30 -4.19
C GLY A 261 -7.31 -17.18 -3.33
N GLY A 262 -6.93 -16.09 -3.98
CA GLY A 262 -6.30 -14.93 -3.37
C GLY A 262 -7.27 -13.76 -3.14
N ASP A 263 -6.70 -12.69 -2.65
CA ASP A 263 -7.35 -11.43 -2.22
C ASP A 263 -8.07 -10.67 -3.34
N GLY A 264 -7.66 -10.83 -4.59
CA GLY A 264 -8.35 -10.23 -5.74
C GLY A 264 -9.83 -10.63 -5.87
N MET A 265 -10.28 -11.63 -5.09
CA MET A 265 -11.68 -12.08 -5.02
C MET A 265 -12.42 -11.56 -3.77
N ILE A 266 -11.75 -10.83 -2.86
CA ILE A 266 -12.36 -10.38 -1.60
C ILE A 266 -12.94 -8.97 -1.79
N ALA A 267 -14.18 -8.92 -2.24
CA ALA A 267 -14.96 -7.69 -2.34
C ALA A 267 -16.41 -7.96 -1.96
N GLN A 268 -17.12 -6.99 -1.38
CA GLN A 268 -18.56 -7.13 -1.06
C GLN A 268 -19.39 -7.38 -2.32
N GLU A 269 -18.99 -6.79 -3.45
CA GLU A 269 -19.61 -6.99 -4.76
C GLU A 269 -19.69 -8.48 -5.17
N VAL A 270 -18.68 -9.29 -4.81
CA VAL A 270 -18.72 -10.74 -5.07
C VAL A 270 -19.89 -11.40 -4.32
N ILE A 271 -20.14 -10.98 -3.07
CA ILE A 271 -21.26 -11.51 -2.28
C ILE A 271 -22.59 -11.01 -2.85
N ASP A 272 -22.66 -9.74 -3.21
CA ASP A 272 -23.89 -9.11 -3.72
C ASP A 272 -24.32 -9.70 -5.06
N GLU A 273 -23.38 -10.03 -5.94
CA GLU A 273 -23.62 -10.56 -7.29
C GLU A 273 -23.82 -12.09 -7.33
N ILE A 274 -23.20 -12.83 -6.43
CA ILE A 274 -23.24 -14.31 -6.42
C ILE A 274 -24.25 -14.81 -5.38
N GLY A 275 -24.46 -14.07 -4.31
CA GLY A 275 -25.28 -14.47 -3.17
C GLY A 275 -24.48 -15.23 -2.11
N ALA A 276 -24.67 -14.85 -0.84
CA ALA A 276 -23.96 -15.43 0.30
C ALA A 276 -24.09 -16.95 0.40
N ASP A 277 -25.30 -17.47 0.14
CA ASP A 277 -25.59 -18.92 0.23
C ASP A 277 -24.79 -19.73 -0.81
N ASN A 278 -24.45 -19.14 -1.95
CA ASN A 278 -23.68 -19.78 -3.01
C ASN A 278 -22.17 -19.77 -2.77
N LEU A 279 -21.71 -18.98 -1.78
CA LEU A 279 -20.30 -18.79 -1.44
C LEU A 279 -19.92 -19.48 -0.13
N GLY A 280 -20.79 -20.31 0.46
CA GLY A 280 -20.53 -20.96 1.74
C GLY A 280 -19.27 -21.85 1.78
N ASP A 281 -18.88 -22.40 0.65
CA ASP A 281 -17.67 -23.22 0.48
C ASP A 281 -16.54 -22.44 -0.25
N ALA A 282 -16.65 -21.12 -0.40
CA ALA A 282 -15.60 -20.28 -0.96
C ALA A 282 -14.65 -19.81 0.14
N VAL A 283 -13.33 -19.94 -0.11
CA VAL A 283 -12.28 -19.51 0.82
C VAL A 283 -11.22 -18.74 0.05
N PHE A 284 -11.01 -17.49 0.43
CA PHE A 284 -9.94 -16.67 -0.14
C PHE A 284 -8.97 -16.22 0.95
N THR A 285 -7.72 -15.95 0.57
CA THR A 285 -6.70 -15.49 1.51
C THR A 285 -6.23 -14.08 1.15
N LYS A 286 -5.76 -13.33 2.13
CA LYS A 286 -5.09 -12.05 1.93
C LYS A 286 -4.01 -11.83 2.98
N GLY A 287 -3.04 -10.98 2.67
CA GLY A 287 -2.21 -10.35 3.69
C GLY A 287 -3.06 -9.49 4.61
N THR A 288 -2.87 -9.58 5.92
CA THR A 288 -3.77 -8.96 6.88
C THR A 288 -3.03 -8.35 8.08
N ALA A 289 -3.77 -7.73 8.99
CA ALA A 289 -3.30 -7.19 10.26
C ALA A 289 -3.83 -8.02 11.43
N ASP A 290 -3.09 -8.05 12.54
CA ASP A 290 -3.61 -8.58 13.80
C ASP A 290 -4.52 -7.52 14.47
N GLU A 291 -5.82 -7.71 14.36
CA GLU A 291 -6.83 -6.81 14.94
C GLU A 291 -6.78 -6.75 16.49
N SER A 292 -6.11 -7.72 17.13
CA SER A 292 -5.90 -7.71 18.57
C SER A 292 -4.74 -6.80 19.01
N SER A 293 -3.86 -6.41 18.09
CA SER A 293 -2.68 -5.59 18.35
C SER A 293 -3.03 -4.18 18.83
N SER A 294 -2.11 -3.54 19.54
CA SER A 294 -2.26 -2.15 20.00
C SER A 294 -2.25 -1.17 18.80
N HIS A 295 -1.48 -1.45 17.75
CA HIS A 295 -1.37 -0.61 16.56
C HIS A 295 -2.66 -0.64 15.76
N PHE A 296 -3.26 -1.82 15.56
CA PHE A 296 -4.56 -1.92 14.91
C PHE A 296 -5.64 -1.18 15.70
N LYS A 297 -5.70 -1.32 17.01
CA LYS A 297 -6.66 -0.60 17.87
C LYS A 297 -6.48 0.91 17.82
N THR A 298 -5.23 1.39 17.72
CA THR A 298 -4.95 2.82 17.50
C THR A 298 -5.49 3.27 16.15
N PHE A 299 -5.20 2.52 15.09
CA PHE A 299 -5.70 2.79 13.74
C PHE A 299 -7.23 2.79 13.66
N ALA A 300 -7.89 1.81 14.28
CA ALA A 300 -9.35 1.74 14.36
C ALA A 300 -10.00 2.94 15.11
N GLY A 301 -9.23 3.65 15.91
CA GLY A 301 -9.64 4.92 16.50
C GLY A 301 -9.42 6.15 15.60
N LEU A 302 -8.71 6.00 14.49
CA LEU A 302 -8.34 7.06 13.55
C LEU A 302 -9.01 6.91 12.18
N PHE A 303 -9.51 5.72 11.86
CA PHE A 303 -10.13 5.42 10.56
C PHE A 303 -11.36 4.51 10.73
N ASP A 304 -12.44 4.82 10.01
CA ASP A 304 -13.75 4.18 10.22
C ASP A 304 -13.88 2.77 9.63
N ARG A 305 -13.00 2.38 8.69
CA ARG A 305 -13.06 1.10 7.96
C ARG A 305 -11.76 0.30 8.10
N PRO A 306 -11.26 0.07 9.33
CA PRO A 306 -9.91 -0.44 9.58
C PRO A 306 -9.70 -1.90 9.13
N SER A 307 -10.77 -2.71 9.06
CA SER A 307 -10.72 -4.14 8.67
C SER A 307 -10.90 -4.37 7.17
N ASP A 308 -11.14 -3.31 6.39
CA ASP A 308 -11.24 -3.45 4.94
C ASP A 308 -9.86 -3.79 4.34
N PRO A 309 -9.81 -4.58 3.25
CA PRO A 309 -8.54 -5.03 2.70
C PRO A 309 -7.58 -3.89 2.36
N TYR A 310 -6.32 -4.04 2.76
CA TYR A 310 -5.21 -3.13 2.48
C TYR A 310 -5.29 -1.70 3.05
N THR A 311 -6.31 -1.37 3.86
CA THR A 311 -6.41 -0.05 4.51
C THR A 311 -5.30 0.18 5.53
N ALA A 312 -4.93 -0.85 6.28
CA ALA A 312 -3.79 -0.83 7.20
C ALA A 312 -2.47 -0.55 6.46
N GLN A 313 -2.23 -1.28 5.38
CA GLN A 313 -1.05 -1.12 4.53
C GLN A 313 -1.01 0.26 3.85
N ALA A 314 -2.16 0.77 3.41
CA ALA A 314 -2.28 2.10 2.79
C ALA A 314 -1.89 3.21 3.77
N TRP A 315 -2.39 3.14 5.01
CA TRP A 315 -1.97 4.05 6.08
C TRP A 315 -0.47 3.97 6.35
N ASP A 316 0.05 2.74 6.51
CA ASP A 316 1.47 2.50 6.77
C ASP A 316 2.37 3.04 5.65
N ALA A 317 1.98 2.85 4.38
CA ALA A 317 2.72 3.33 3.22
C ALA A 317 2.83 4.87 3.22
N VAL A 318 1.73 5.59 3.51
CA VAL A 318 1.75 7.06 3.60
C VAL A 318 2.58 7.53 4.79
N MET A 319 2.46 6.88 5.95
CA MET A 319 3.25 7.21 7.13
C MET A 319 4.75 7.03 6.87
N ILE A 320 5.16 5.90 6.31
CA ILE A 320 6.58 5.64 5.97
C ILE A 320 7.09 6.62 4.94
N ALA A 321 6.31 6.91 3.88
CA ALA A 321 6.67 7.89 2.86
C ALA A 321 6.89 9.29 3.46
N ALA A 322 5.99 9.73 4.33
CA ALA A 322 6.11 11.01 5.00
C ALA A 322 7.29 11.05 6.00
N LEU A 323 7.52 9.98 6.76
CA LEU A 323 8.66 9.87 7.69
C LEU A 323 9.99 9.84 6.95
N ALA A 324 10.08 9.20 5.78
CA ALA A 324 11.27 9.21 4.94
C ALA A 324 11.60 10.63 4.47
N LEU A 325 10.60 11.39 4.01
CA LEU A 325 10.75 12.81 3.64
C LEU A 325 11.15 13.67 4.84
N GLU A 326 10.53 13.47 6.01
CA GLU A 326 10.87 14.19 7.24
C GLU A 326 12.31 13.92 7.67
N SER A 327 12.77 12.66 7.57
CA SER A 327 14.14 12.27 7.91
C SER A 327 15.18 12.85 6.93
N ALA A 328 14.80 13.04 5.66
CA ALA A 328 15.63 13.69 4.65
C ALA A 328 15.68 15.22 4.80
N GLY A 329 14.81 15.80 5.64
CA GLY A 329 14.78 17.22 5.94
C GLY A 329 14.23 18.10 4.81
N GLY A 330 13.48 17.53 3.87
CA GLY A 330 12.91 18.31 2.77
C GLY A 330 12.22 17.48 1.67
N ALA A 331 11.49 18.17 0.79
CA ALA A 331 10.94 17.59 -0.42
C ALA A 331 12.07 17.28 -1.41
N THR A 332 12.61 16.07 -1.35
CA THR A 332 13.72 15.59 -2.15
C THR A 332 13.39 14.22 -2.76
N ARG A 333 14.09 13.87 -3.84
CA ARG A 333 14.10 12.53 -4.42
C ARG A 333 15.32 11.72 -3.95
N ASP A 334 16.24 12.33 -3.22
CA ASP A 334 17.36 11.62 -2.59
C ASP A 334 16.87 10.95 -1.30
N LEU A 335 16.10 9.86 -1.47
CA LEU A 335 15.47 9.11 -0.40
C LEU A 335 16.03 7.70 -0.23
N ILE A 336 17.05 7.34 -1.01
CA ILE A 336 17.75 6.05 -0.87
C ILE A 336 18.25 5.90 0.57
N GLY A 337 17.87 4.82 1.23
CA GLY A 337 18.17 4.55 2.63
C GLY A 337 17.27 5.26 3.65
N HIS A 338 16.56 6.35 3.30
CA HIS A 338 15.66 7.04 4.23
C HIS A 338 14.43 6.20 4.58
N VAL A 339 13.87 5.43 3.63
CA VAL A 339 12.75 4.52 3.90
C VAL A 339 13.14 3.51 4.97
N ARG A 340 14.29 2.83 4.80
CA ARG A 340 14.77 1.84 5.78
C ARG A 340 15.17 2.47 7.11
N SER A 341 15.73 3.67 7.10
CA SER A 341 16.17 4.34 8.33
C SER A 341 15.01 4.75 9.25
N VAL A 342 13.79 4.85 8.73
CA VAL A 342 12.61 5.17 9.55
C VAL A 342 11.74 3.96 9.84
N ALA A 343 11.86 2.90 9.04
CA ALA A 343 11.02 1.71 9.14
C ALA A 343 11.73 0.54 9.84
N ASN A 344 13.03 0.34 9.58
CA ASN A 344 13.78 -0.80 10.12
C ASN A 344 14.42 -0.49 11.47
N ALA A 345 14.59 -1.52 12.30
CA ALA A 345 15.43 -1.44 13.50
C ALA A 345 16.91 -1.17 13.12
N PRO A 346 17.70 -0.50 14.01
CA PRO A 346 17.33 -0.05 15.34
C PRO A 346 16.63 1.31 15.34
N GLY A 347 15.98 1.67 16.45
CA GLY A 347 15.37 2.98 16.62
C GLY A 347 14.34 3.00 17.75
N VAL A 348 13.86 4.20 18.07
CA VAL A 348 12.75 4.35 19.00
C VAL A 348 11.46 3.95 18.30
N GLU A 349 10.73 2.98 18.82
CA GLU A 349 9.46 2.54 18.25
C GLU A 349 8.43 3.68 18.23
N VAL A 350 7.81 3.84 17.05
CA VAL A 350 6.70 4.76 16.79
C VAL A 350 5.63 4.01 15.98
N GLY A 351 4.38 4.27 16.30
CA GLY A 351 3.23 3.58 15.68
C GLY A 351 2.35 4.52 14.84
N PRO A 352 1.20 4.03 14.36
CA PRO A 352 0.33 4.74 13.42
C PRO A 352 -0.22 6.08 13.95
N GLY A 353 -0.32 6.25 15.27
CA GLY A 353 -0.78 7.50 15.90
C GLY A 353 0.34 8.44 16.34
N ASP A 354 1.60 8.06 16.19
CA ASP A 354 2.75 8.72 16.82
C ASP A 354 3.44 9.79 15.94
N TRP A 355 2.75 10.40 14.95
CA TRP A 355 3.38 11.35 14.02
C TRP A 355 4.18 12.45 14.73
N ALA A 356 3.56 13.18 15.67
CA ALA A 356 4.22 14.28 16.37
C ALA A 356 5.45 13.82 17.19
N LYS A 357 5.38 12.63 17.79
CA LYS A 357 6.51 11.99 18.52
C LYS A 357 7.62 11.62 17.55
N ALA A 358 7.31 10.98 16.42
CA ALA A 358 8.28 10.58 15.40
C ALA A 358 9.01 11.80 14.83
N LYS A 359 8.27 12.84 14.45
CA LYS A 359 8.82 14.11 13.97
C LYS A 359 9.76 14.76 14.98
N ALA A 360 9.37 14.82 16.27
CA ALA A 360 10.22 15.38 17.33
C ALA A 360 11.51 14.55 17.54
N LEU A 361 11.45 13.23 17.42
CA LEU A 361 12.63 12.36 17.51
C LEU A 361 13.58 12.60 16.34
N LEU A 362 13.08 12.64 15.10
CA LEU A 362 13.89 12.94 13.90
C LEU A 362 14.53 14.33 13.99
N ALA A 363 13.79 15.35 14.41
CA ALA A 363 14.32 16.70 14.62
C ALA A 363 15.43 16.75 15.69
N ALA A 364 15.41 15.84 16.67
CA ALA A 364 16.44 15.68 17.68
C ALA A 364 17.63 14.78 17.23
N GLY A 365 17.65 14.35 15.97
CA GLY A 365 18.67 13.45 15.41
C GLY A 365 18.62 12.05 16.02
N LYS A 366 17.44 11.58 16.44
CA LYS A 366 17.22 10.23 16.97
C LYS A 366 16.74 9.30 15.86
N GLU A 367 17.23 8.07 15.90
CA GLU A 367 16.73 6.99 15.07
C GLU A 367 15.33 6.55 15.53
N ILE A 368 14.46 6.27 14.60
CA ILE A 368 13.11 5.73 14.83
C ILE A 368 12.96 4.38 14.15
N ASN A 369 11.97 3.60 14.61
CA ASN A 369 11.54 2.35 13.98
C ASN A 369 10.02 2.37 13.91
N TYR A 370 9.45 2.54 12.71
CA TYR A 370 8.00 2.58 12.50
C TYR A 370 7.42 1.17 12.57
N GLN A 371 6.66 0.91 13.62
CA GLN A 371 5.90 -0.31 13.78
C GLN A 371 4.49 -0.11 13.18
N GLY A 372 4.25 -0.75 12.05
CA GLY A 372 3.02 -0.59 11.28
C GLY A 372 1.82 -1.33 11.88
N ILE A 373 0.68 -1.11 11.26
CA ILE A 373 -0.61 -1.71 11.61
C ILE A 373 -0.65 -3.16 11.12
N ALA A 374 -0.19 -3.38 9.89
CA ALA A 374 -0.18 -4.70 9.25
C ALA A 374 1.01 -5.58 9.70
N GLY A 375 1.87 -5.08 10.57
CA GLY A 375 3.05 -5.74 11.10
C GLY A 375 4.25 -4.81 11.17
N ALA A 376 5.38 -5.31 11.63
CA ALA A 376 6.63 -4.58 11.56
C ALA A 376 7.03 -4.39 10.09
N ASN A 377 7.23 -3.15 9.67
CA ASN A 377 7.67 -2.83 8.31
C ASN A 377 9.20 -2.92 8.20
N GLU A 378 9.76 -4.06 8.62
CA GLU A 378 11.19 -4.36 8.49
C GLU A 378 11.48 -4.81 7.06
N PHE A 379 11.84 -3.87 6.21
CA PHE A 379 12.15 -4.15 4.82
C PHE A 379 13.41 -4.98 4.68
N ASP A 380 13.33 -6.10 3.96
CA ASP A 380 14.48 -6.92 3.58
C ASP A 380 15.32 -6.27 2.45
N ALA A 381 16.35 -6.96 1.97
CA ALA A 381 17.24 -6.43 0.93
C ALA A 381 16.52 -6.10 -0.39
N ASN A 382 15.34 -6.63 -0.61
CA ASN A 382 14.55 -6.45 -1.83
C ASN A 382 13.38 -5.45 -1.64
N GLY A 383 13.28 -4.76 -0.50
CA GLY A 383 12.16 -3.86 -0.21
C GLY A 383 10.87 -4.59 0.17
N ASP A 384 10.93 -5.89 0.49
CA ASP A 384 9.80 -6.70 0.92
C ASP A 384 9.66 -6.73 2.43
N VAL A 385 8.44 -6.93 2.93
CA VAL A 385 8.15 -7.14 4.35
C VAL A 385 7.62 -8.56 4.60
N ALA A 386 7.88 -9.08 5.77
CA ALA A 386 7.15 -10.23 6.28
C ALA A 386 5.71 -9.81 6.61
N GLY A 387 4.77 -10.74 6.51
CA GLY A 387 3.37 -10.47 6.86
C GLY A 387 2.67 -11.73 7.37
N ILE A 388 1.49 -11.52 7.89
CA ILE A 388 0.56 -12.57 8.31
C ILE A 388 -0.58 -12.67 7.31
N TYR A 389 -1.18 -13.85 7.23
CA TYR A 389 -2.27 -14.11 6.30
C TYR A 389 -3.56 -14.45 7.05
N GLY A 390 -4.66 -13.96 6.52
CA GLY A 390 -6.00 -14.34 6.92
C GLY A 390 -6.69 -15.19 5.84
N LYS A 391 -7.57 -16.07 6.26
CA LYS A 391 -8.57 -16.69 5.40
C LYS A 391 -9.89 -15.95 5.57
N SER A 392 -10.50 -15.60 4.45
CA SER A 392 -11.80 -14.95 4.38
C SER A 392 -12.85 -15.95 3.88
N VAL A 393 -13.94 -16.06 4.62
CA VAL A 393 -15.12 -16.85 4.29
C VAL A 393 -16.38 -15.98 4.39
N VAL A 394 -17.44 -16.34 3.69
CA VAL A 394 -18.70 -15.60 3.80
C VAL A 394 -19.47 -16.04 5.04
N LYS A 395 -19.80 -15.09 5.91
CA LYS A 395 -20.62 -15.29 7.10
C LYS A 395 -21.59 -14.11 7.26
N ASP A 396 -22.85 -14.40 7.48
CA ASP A 396 -23.89 -13.38 7.68
C ASP A 396 -23.93 -12.31 6.57
N GLY A 397 -23.65 -12.73 5.31
CA GLY A 397 -23.64 -11.84 4.14
C GLY A 397 -22.44 -10.91 4.03
N LYS A 398 -21.37 -11.17 4.76
CA LYS A 398 -20.11 -10.40 4.76
C LYS A 398 -18.90 -11.32 4.73
N TRP A 399 -17.76 -10.80 4.29
CA TRP A 399 -16.50 -11.47 4.48
C TRP A 399 -16.11 -11.46 5.97
N SER A 400 -15.82 -12.64 6.49
CA SER A 400 -15.35 -12.85 7.86
C SER A 400 -13.95 -13.45 7.81
N GLU A 401 -13.02 -12.81 8.48
CA GLU A 401 -11.61 -13.18 8.45
C GLU A 401 -11.20 -13.94 9.71
N THR A 402 -10.24 -14.84 9.52
CA THR A 402 -9.56 -15.56 10.61
C THR A 402 -8.09 -15.70 10.25
N LEU A 403 -7.20 -15.39 11.17
CA LEU A 403 -5.75 -15.58 10.95
C LEU A 403 -5.43 -17.05 10.62
N ILE A 404 -4.44 -17.23 9.76
CA ILE A 404 -3.88 -18.53 9.40
C ILE A 404 -2.59 -18.70 10.21
N ASP A 405 -2.49 -19.80 10.98
CA ASP A 405 -1.32 -20.18 11.78
C ASP A 405 -0.16 -20.64 10.90
#